data_578ee38b687a42a94bc26d1051ff95fe
#
_entry.id   578ee38b687a42a94bc26d1051ff95fe
#
_cell.length_a   1.000
_cell.length_b   1.000
_cell.length_c   1.000
_cell.angle_alpha   90.00
_cell.angle_beta   90.00
_cell.angle_gamma   90.00
#
_symmetry.space_group_name_H-M   'P 1'
#
loop_
_entity.id
_entity.type
_entity.pdbx_description
1 polymer ?
#
loop_
_entity_poly.entity_id
_entity_poly.type
_entity_poly.pdbx_seq_one_letter_code
_entity_poly.pdbx_strand_id
1 'polypeptide(L)'
;PMMELHKPKSWLCIILLFGVIGCDLADELDDAFIDISGTVTENGEAVSNALVLLVTSASISDGLSLSNGSITGNNGNYNIISVDNGEYYIVAIEDNNSNLEFDIESDRIGFYGVDLEGLDIEPDKITVSNEDVEHIDITYLTSL
;
A
#
# COMPACT_ATOMS: atom_id res chain seq x y z
N PRO A 1 -32.95 -51.79 2.89
CA PRO A 1 -33.04 -50.68 1.94
C PRO A 1 -32.82 -49.31 2.59
N MET A 2 -33.03 -49.16 3.90
CA MET A 2 -32.72 -47.89 4.58
C MET A 2 -31.24 -47.63 4.83
N MET A 3 -30.41 -48.65 4.89
CA MET A 3 -28.97 -48.50 5.09
C MET A 3 -28.23 -47.97 3.86
N GLU A 4 -28.76 -48.14 2.67
CA GLU A 4 -28.19 -47.66 1.43
C GLU A 4 -28.33 -46.14 1.24
N LEU A 5 -29.35 -45.54 1.86
CA LEU A 5 -29.58 -44.08 1.81
C LEU A 5 -28.65 -43.27 2.71
N HIS A 6 -27.99 -43.89 3.69
CA HIS A 6 -27.02 -43.22 4.54
C HIS A 6 -25.61 -43.11 3.98
N LYS A 7 -25.22 -44.02 3.11
CA LYS A 7 -23.87 -44.02 2.49
C LYS A 7 -23.59 -42.80 1.64
N PRO A 8 -24.46 -42.36 0.75
CA PRO A 8 -24.19 -41.17 -0.03
C PRO A 8 -24.16 -39.86 0.78
N LYS A 9 -24.94 -39.82 1.88
CA LYS A 9 -24.95 -38.61 2.73
C LYS A 9 -23.66 -38.42 3.54
N SER A 10 -23.09 -39.53 4.06
CA SER A 10 -21.84 -39.41 4.82
C SER A 10 -20.65 -39.09 3.89
N TRP A 11 -20.71 -39.52 2.66
CA TRP A 11 -19.68 -39.18 1.66
C TRP A 11 -19.77 -37.73 1.21
N LEU A 12 -20.96 -37.17 1.07
CA LEU A 12 -21.19 -35.77 0.81
C LEU A 12 -20.65 -34.87 1.95
N CYS A 13 -20.81 -35.30 3.23
CA CYS A 13 -20.24 -34.59 4.37
C CYS A 13 -18.70 -34.57 4.36
N ILE A 14 -18.04 -35.62 3.90
CA ILE A 14 -16.57 -35.69 3.77
C ILE A 14 -16.07 -34.74 2.69
N ILE A 15 -16.76 -34.64 1.55
CA ILE A 15 -16.42 -33.72 0.47
C ILE A 15 -16.60 -32.26 0.91
N LEU A 16 -17.64 -31.94 1.67
CA LEU A 16 -17.87 -30.63 2.26
C LEU A 16 -16.80 -30.24 3.26
N LEU A 17 -16.29 -31.18 4.06
CA LEU A 17 -15.18 -30.95 4.99
C LEU A 17 -13.87 -30.60 4.25
N PHE A 18 -13.57 -31.24 3.13
CA PHE A 18 -12.41 -30.90 2.29
C PHE A 18 -12.53 -29.50 1.66
N GLY A 19 -13.72 -29.10 1.24
CA GLY A 19 -13.96 -27.76 0.70
C GLY A 19 -13.78 -26.65 1.73
N VAL A 20 -14.18 -26.86 2.98
CA VAL A 20 -14.00 -25.91 4.08
C VAL A 20 -12.54 -25.73 4.45
N ILE A 21 -11.74 -26.78 4.50
CA ILE A 21 -10.29 -26.71 4.78
C ILE A 21 -9.57 -25.93 3.67
N GLY A 22 -9.95 -26.08 2.40
CA GLY A 22 -9.37 -25.35 1.29
C GLY A 22 -9.69 -23.84 1.34
N CYS A 23 -10.87 -23.44 1.79
CA CYS A 23 -11.24 -22.03 1.99
C CYS A 23 -10.48 -21.39 3.14
N ASP A 24 -10.27 -22.08 4.25
CA ASP A 24 -9.52 -21.55 5.40
C ASP A 24 -8.05 -21.28 5.05
N LEU A 25 -7.42 -22.09 4.23
CA LEU A 25 -6.05 -21.88 3.75
C LEU A 25 -5.94 -20.69 2.78
N ALA A 26 -6.94 -20.44 1.95
CA ALA A 26 -6.97 -19.28 1.07
C ALA A 26 -7.14 -17.98 1.85
N ASP A 27 -7.98 -17.95 2.88
CA ASP A 27 -8.17 -16.79 3.76
C ASP A 27 -6.89 -16.48 4.56
N GLU A 28 -6.17 -17.46 5.06
CA GLU A 28 -4.88 -17.27 5.73
C GLU A 28 -3.78 -16.71 4.81
N LEU A 29 -3.81 -17.04 3.52
CA LEU A 29 -2.86 -16.51 2.55
C LEU A 29 -3.17 -15.06 2.16
N ASP A 30 -4.44 -14.67 2.07
CA ASP A 30 -4.86 -13.30 1.82
C ASP A 30 -4.49 -12.36 2.99
N ASP A 31 -4.60 -12.82 4.23
CA ASP A 31 -4.20 -12.07 5.42
C ASP A 31 -2.67 -11.91 5.57
N ALA A 32 -1.86 -12.67 4.81
CA ALA A 32 -0.41 -12.63 4.89
C ALA A 32 0.22 -11.46 4.11
N PHE A 33 -0.51 -10.84 3.19
CA PHE A 33 0.00 -9.78 2.33
C PHE A 33 -0.90 -8.54 2.48
N ILE A 34 -0.43 -7.58 3.24
CA ILE A 34 -1.09 -6.29 3.42
C ILE A 34 -0.51 -5.31 2.41
N ASP A 35 -1.38 -4.61 1.71
CA ASP A 35 -1.00 -3.64 0.70
C ASP A 35 -1.47 -2.23 1.09
N ILE A 36 -0.68 -1.23 0.69
CA ILE A 36 -1.04 0.19 0.79
C ILE A 36 -1.17 0.74 -0.61
N SER A 37 -2.30 1.34 -0.93
CA SER A 37 -2.56 1.89 -2.26
C SER A 37 -3.09 3.32 -2.23
N GLY A 38 -2.82 4.04 -3.30
CA GLY A 38 -3.27 5.41 -3.47
C GLY A 38 -2.81 6.00 -4.80
N THR A 39 -2.90 7.31 -4.90
CA THR A 39 -2.49 8.09 -6.07
C THR A 39 -1.52 9.21 -5.69
N VAL A 40 -0.67 9.58 -6.64
CA VAL A 40 0.13 10.80 -6.55
C VAL A 40 -0.33 11.75 -7.64
N THR A 41 -0.79 12.91 -7.24
CA THR A 41 -1.22 13.99 -8.13
C THR A 41 -0.61 15.32 -7.74
N GLU A 42 -0.52 16.23 -8.68
CA GLU A 42 -0.16 17.62 -8.45
C GLU A 42 -1.08 18.51 -9.28
N ASN A 43 -1.72 19.48 -8.65
CA ASN A 43 -2.73 20.34 -9.29
C ASN A 43 -3.84 19.56 -10.03
N GLY A 44 -4.19 18.37 -9.50
CA GLY A 44 -5.18 17.47 -10.10
C GLY A 44 -4.69 16.61 -11.25
N GLU A 45 -3.42 16.72 -11.64
CA GLU A 45 -2.81 15.90 -12.70
C GLU A 45 -1.99 14.75 -12.10
N ALA A 46 -2.06 13.58 -12.74
CA ALA A 46 -1.34 12.39 -12.29
C ALA A 46 0.18 12.58 -12.43
N VAL A 47 0.93 12.20 -11.39
CA VAL A 47 2.40 12.17 -11.41
C VAL A 47 2.85 10.73 -11.68
N SER A 48 3.41 10.49 -12.86
CA SER A 48 3.95 9.19 -13.25
C SER A 48 5.42 9.05 -12.87
N ASN A 49 5.86 7.81 -12.66
CA ASN A 49 7.24 7.46 -12.30
C ASN A 49 7.75 8.12 -11.00
N ALA A 50 6.85 8.52 -10.12
CA ALA A 50 7.23 8.94 -8.77
C ALA A 50 7.56 7.73 -7.90
N LEU A 51 8.59 7.86 -7.08
CA LEU A 51 8.91 6.89 -6.03
C LEU A 51 8.00 7.14 -4.85
N VAL A 52 7.26 6.12 -4.41
CA VAL A 52 6.44 6.20 -3.19
C VAL A 52 7.03 5.29 -2.15
N LEU A 53 7.44 5.85 -1.02
CA LEU A 53 8.18 5.16 0.02
C LEU A 53 7.42 5.14 1.33
N LEU A 54 7.55 4.03 2.03
CA LEU A 54 7.08 3.83 3.39
C LEU A 54 8.20 4.17 4.36
N VAL A 55 7.99 5.16 5.23
CA VAL A 55 9.00 5.60 6.17
C VAL A 55 8.44 5.70 7.60
N THR A 56 9.28 5.46 8.58
CA THR A 56 8.89 5.54 10.01
C THR A 56 9.09 6.93 10.60
N SER A 57 9.79 7.82 9.90
CA SER A 57 10.02 9.21 10.26
C SER A 57 9.77 10.12 9.07
N ALA A 58 9.14 11.26 9.30
CA ALA A 58 8.97 12.31 8.29
C ALA A 58 10.22 13.20 8.12
N SER A 59 11.34 12.83 8.72
CA SER A 59 12.60 13.57 8.62
C SER A 59 13.41 13.15 7.39
N ILE A 60 13.61 14.06 6.47
CA ILE A 60 14.42 13.84 5.26
C ILE A 60 15.91 13.63 5.61
N SER A 61 16.36 14.17 6.74
CA SER A 61 17.75 14.09 7.18
C SER A 61 18.20 12.67 7.56
N ASP A 62 17.28 11.77 7.86
CA ASP A 62 17.58 10.38 8.25
C ASP A 62 17.81 9.45 7.04
N GLY A 63 17.65 9.97 5.83
CA GLY A 63 17.77 9.23 4.58
C GLY A 63 16.52 8.44 4.25
N LEU A 64 16.07 8.54 3.01
CA LEU A 64 14.94 7.78 2.49
C LEU A 64 15.45 6.49 1.86
N SER A 65 15.02 5.35 2.38
CA SER A 65 15.41 4.02 1.88
C SER A 65 14.33 3.41 1.02
N LEU A 66 14.72 2.86 -0.13
CA LEU A 66 13.85 2.11 -1.03
C LEU A 66 13.51 0.69 -0.54
N SER A 67 13.76 0.36 0.71
CA SER A 67 13.54 -1.00 1.22
C SER A 67 12.07 -1.43 1.17
N ASN A 68 11.14 -0.48 1.12
CA ASN A 68 9.71 -0.75 0.95
C ASN A 68 9.05 0.42 0.24
N GLY A 69 8.57 0.20 -0.96
CA GLY A 69 7.98 1.25 -1.76
C GLY A 69 7.42 0.76 -3.09
N SER A 70 7.00 1.70 -3.90
CA SER A 70 6.42 1.47 -5.23
C SER A 70 6.77 2.63 -6.16
N ILE A 71 6.52 2.46 -7.44
CA ILE A 71 6.66 3.51 -8.46
C ILE A 71 5.28 3.75 -9.06
N THR A 72 4.87 5.01 -9.20
CA THR A 72 3.57 5.34 -9.80
C THR A 72 3.52 5.00 -11.28
N GLY A 73 2.37 4.49 -11.72
CA GLY A 73 2.05 4.28 -13.13
C GLY A 73 1.66 5.59 -13.84
N ASN A 74 1.28 5.48 -15.12
CA ASN A 74 0.92 6.63 -15.96
C ASN A 74 -0.29 7.42 -15.44
N ASN A 75 -1.14 6.80 -14.65
CA ASN A 75 -2.31 7.42 -14.02
C ASN A 75 -2.05 7.88 -12.58
N GLY A 76 -0.79 7.86 -12.12
CA GLY A 76 -0.39 8.25 -10.78
C GLY A 76 -0.68 7.21 -9.70
N ASN A 77 -1.25 6.06 -10.03
CA ASN A 77 -1.55 5.01 -9.05
C ASN A 77 -0.29 4.30 -8.58
N TYR A 78 -0.27 3.93 -7.30
CA TYR A 78 0.78 3.11 -6.72
C TYR A 78 0.19 2.03 -5.79
N ASN A 79 0.96 0.98 -5.57
CA ASN A 79 0.64 -0.08 -4.62
C ASN A 79 1.92 -0.57 -3.94
N ILE A 80 2.02 -0.40 -2.63
CA ILE A 80 3.13 -0.91 -1.81
C ILE A 80 2.67 -2.24 -1.23
N ILE A 81 3.34 -3.31 -1.61
CA ILE A 81 2.96 -4.69 -1.26
C ILE A 81 3.73 -5.21 -0.05
N SER A 82 3.16 -6.19 0.63
CA SER A 82 3.79 -6.91 1.74
C SER A 82 4.25 -6.00 2.87
N VAL A 83 3.36 -5.15 3.34
CA VAL A 83 3.64 -4.20 4.42
C VAL A 83 3.41 -4.86 5.78
N ASP A 84 4.35 -4.71 6.70
CA ASP A 84 4.20 -5.16 8.08
C ASP A 84 3.28 -4.24 8.88
N ASN A 85 2.65 -4.79 9.92
CA ASN A 85 1.87 -3.99 10.86
C ASN A 85 2.75 -2.91 11.52
N GLY A 86 2.24 -1.70 11.64
CA GLY A 86 2.97 -0.60 12.23
C GLY A 86 2.39 0.76 11.90
N GLU A 87 3.09 1.80 12.30
CA GLU A 87 2.76 3.19 11.98
C GLU A 87 3.80 3.76 11.02
N TYR A 88 3.32 4.39 9.96
CA TYR A 88 4.18 4.86 8.87
C TYR A 88 3.74 6.23 8.34
N TYR A 89 4.70 6.96 7.77
CA TYR A 89 4.44 8.05 6.85
C TYR A 89 4.62 7.56 5.42
N ILE A 90 3.88 8.14 4.48
CA ILE A 90 4.02 7.86 3.05
C ILE A 90 4.57 9.11 2.38
N VAL A 91 5.67 8.96 1.65
CA VAL A 91 6.33 10.03 0.93
C VAL A 91 6.41 9.69 -0.56
N ALA A 92 6.11 10.67 -1.41
CA ALA A 92 6.33 10.57 -2.85
C ALA A 92 7.49 11.47 -3.26
N ILE A 93 8.35 10.96 -4.13
CA ILE A 93 9.48 11.67 -4.70
C ILE A 93 9.35 11.64 -6.23
N GLU A 94 9.26 12.80 -6.84
CA GLU A 94 9.40 12.92 -8.29
C GLU A 94 10.87 13.01 -8.62
N ASP A 95 11.45 11.88 -8.98
CA ASP A 95 12.87 11.71 -9.33
C ASP A 95 13.11 12.18 -10.76
N ASN A 96 13.52 13.42 -10.91
CA ASN A 96 13.69 14.07 -12.21
C ASN A 96 14.96 13.63 -12.95
N ASN A 97 15.93 13.07 -12.26
CA ASN A 97 17.17 12.59 -12.87
C ASN A 97 17.25 11.06 -13.00
N SER A 98 16.23 10.34 -12.51
CA SER A 98 16.08 8.88 -12.58
C SER A 98 17.24 8.10 -11.94
N ASN A 99 17.77 8.61 -10.82
CA ASN A 99 18.84 7.95 -10.08
C ASN A 99 18.35 7.10 -8.91
N LEU A 100 17.05 7.12 -8.60
CA LEU A 100 16.38 6.43 -7.48
C LEU A 100 16.86 6.90 -6.09
N GLU A 101 17.37 8.12 -6.02
CA GLU A 101 17.73 8.80 -4.78
C GLU A 101 16.99 10.14 -4.71
N PHE A 102 16.81 10.69 -3.52
CA PHE A 102 16.23 12.01 -3.38
C PHE A 102 17.34 13.08 -3.46
N ASP A 103 17.23 13.94 -4.46
CA ASP A 103 18.13 15.06 -4.69
C ASP A 103 17.42 16.40 -4.47
N ILE A 104 17.82 17.10 -3.43
CA ILE A 104 17.19 18.37 -3.02
C ILE A 104 17.21 19.46 -4.13
N GLU A 105 18.16 19.38 -5.05
CA GLU A 105 18.34 20.38 -6.12
C GLU A 105 17.49 20.12 -7.37
N SER A 106 17.08 18.86 -7.58
CA SER A 106 16.40 18.44 -8.81
C SER A 106 15.03 17.86 -8.63
N ASP A 107 14.76 17.28 -7.47
CA ASP A 107 13.56 16.48 -7.23
C ASP A 107 12.50 17.27 -6.46
N ARG A 108 11.26 16.79 -6.57
CA ARG A 108 10.16 17.27 -5.74
C ARG A 108 9.71 16.19 -4.79
N ILE A 109 9.26 16.59 -3.61
CA ILE A 109 8.84 15.70 -2.54
C ILE A 109 7.46 16.09 -2.01
N GLY A 110 6.67 15.10 -1.63
CA GLY A 110 5.38 15.31 -0.98
C GLY A 110 5.07 14.19 0.00
N PHE A 111 4.31 14.52 1.03
CA PHE A 111 3.87 13.58 2.06
C PHE A 111 2.35 13.45 2.06
N TYR A 112 1.88 12.27 2.41
CA TYR A 112 0.47 12.08 2.71
C TYR A 112 0.03 12.95 3.88
N GLY A 113 -1.15 13.56 3.74
CA GLY A 113 -1.73 14.47 4.74
C GLY A 113 -1.35 15.94 4.57
N VAL A 114 -0.32 16.26 3.80
CA VAL A 114 0.06 17.67 3.56
C VAL A 114 -0.86 18.29 2.52
N ASP A 115 -1.53 19.37 2.92
CA ASP A 115 -2.42 20.19 2.07
C ASP A 115 -2.14 21.68 2.29
N LEU A 116 -1.42 22.28 1.36
CA LEU A 116 -1.09 23.71 1.45
C LEU A 116 -2.29 24.63 1.24
N GLU A 117 -3.29 24.22 0.48
CA GLU A 117 -4.52 25.00 0.32
C GLU A 117 -5.30 25.09 1.64
N GLY A 118 -5.31 23.99 2.40
CA GLY A 118 -5.87 23.94 3.76
C GLY A 118 -4.96 24.47 4.85
N LEU A 119 -3.72 24.91 4.52
CA LEU A 119 -2.67 25.31 5.48
C LEU A 119 -2.25 24.19 6.43
N ASP A 120 -2.42 22.95 6.02
CA ASP A 120 -1.92 21.78 6.73
C ASP A 120 -0.57 21.34 6.16
N ILE A 121 0.48 21.59 6.91
CA ILE A 121 1.86 21.31 6.52
C ILE A 121 2.46 20.11 7.26
N GLU A 122 1.68 19.46 8.13
CA GLU A 122 2.15 18.31 8.89
C GLU A 122 1.78 17.00 8.18
N PRO A 123 2.75 16.11 7.94
CA PRO A 123 2.46 14.79 7.39
C PRO A 123 1.60 13.94 8.34
N ASP A 124 0.66 13.21 7.79
CA ASP A 124 -0.17 12.27 8.54
C ASP A 124 0.48 10.89 8.62
N LYS A 125 0.38 10.27 9.78
CA LYS A 125 0.69 8.85 9.96
C LYS A 125 -0.49 7.98 9.53
N ILE A 126 -0.18 6.85 8.93
CA ILE A 126 -1.12 5.75 8.75
C ILE A 126 -0.80 4.61 9.72
N THR A 127 -1.82 3.90 10.12
CA THR A 127 -1.69 2.67 10.93
C THR A 127 -2.05 1.47 10.07
N VAL A 128 -1.13 0.52 9.96
CA VAL A 128 -1.34 -0.77 9.29
C VAL A 128 -1.59 -1.83 10.36
N SER A 129 -2.74 -2.47 10.33
CA SER A 129 -3.18 -3.46 11.31
C SER A 129 -3.97 -4.57 10.67
N ASN A 130 -3.30 -5.53 10.07
CA ASN A 130 -3.84 -6.75 9.44
C ASN A 130 -4.88 -6.52 8.32
N GLU A 131 -4.96 -5.32 7.79
CA GLU A 131 -5.89 -4.96 6.71
C GLU A 131 -5.19 -4.04 5.71
N ASP A 132 -5.59 -4.14 4.44
CA ASP A 132 -5.14 -3.23 3.40
C ASP A 132 -5.54 -1.78 3.72
N VAL A 133 -4.68 -0.86 3.36
CA VAL A 133 -4.94 0.57 3.52
C VAL A 133 -5.03 1.22 2.14
N GLU A 134 -6.21 1.70 1.81
CA GLU A 134 -6.51 2.28 0.50
C GLU A 134 -6.70 3.80 0.59
N HIS A 135 -6.67 4.46 -0.57
CA HIS A 135 -6.91 5.90 -0.70
C HIS A 135 -5.90 6.77 0.04
N ILE A 136 -4.65 6.32 0.09
CA ILE A 136 -3.55 7.13 0.62
C ILE A 136 -3.04 8.02 -0.51
N ASP A 137 -3.72 9.13 -0.72
CA ASP A 137 -3.48 10.02 -1.85
C ASP A 137 -2.54 11.16 -1.46
N ILE A 138 -1.51 11.38 -2.26
CA ILE A 138 -0.59 12.50 -2.13
C ILE A 138 -0.92 13.50 -3.22
N THR A 139 -1.31 14.71 -2.83
CA THR A 139 -1.88 15.71 -3.74
C THR A 139 -1.00 16.93 -3.94
N TYR A 140 0.16 16.96 -3.29
CA TYR A 140 1.08 18.09 -3.34
C TYR A 140 2.53 17.63 -3.33
N LEU A 141 3.33 18.17 -4.26
CA LEU A 141 4.77 17.99 -4.34
C LEU A 141 5.46 19.36 -4.35
N THR A 142 6.56 19.49 -3.63
CA THR A 142 7.35 20.73 -3.58
C THR A 142 8.83 20.47 -3.80
N SER A 143 9.52 21.46 -4.37
CA SER A 143 10.98 21.55 -4.33
C SER A 143 11.40 22.16 -3.00
N LEU A 144 12.50 21.71 -2.43
CA LEU A 144 13.06 22.22 -1.18
C LEU A 144 14.13 23.27 -1.40
#